data_18cb12c47ed79a9dba0f6b782807c100
#
_entry.id   18cb12c47ed79a9dba0f6b782807c100
#
_cell.length_a   1.000
_cell.length_b   1.000
_cell.length_c   1.000
_cell.angle_alpha   90.00
_cell.angle_beta   90.00
_cell.angle_gamma   90.00
#
_symmetry.space_group_name_H-M   'P 1'
#
loop_
_entity.id
_entity.type
_entity.pdbx_description
1 polymer ?
#
loop_
_entity_poly.entity_id
_entity_poly.type
_entity_poly.pdbx_seq_one_letter_code
_entity_poly.pdbx_strand_id
1 'polypeptide(L)'
;MAARSALDAPQKEQGTDRMILSDTIGQTGLPRYFTRCFGVARNIDAGRLDIRLPDGRVFRAEGTRPGPVAVLDIHDTEVFARLVREGYLGFCEAYLDGDWSTPDLQAFMDLLNDDNDGIYNGYPGQRVAQIYERIRFWFKRNSKTQARRNISYHYDLGNDFYSLWLDETMTY
;
A
#
# COMPACT_ATOMS: atom_id res chain seq x y z
N MET A 1 8.80 42.77 -7.67
CA MET A 1 7.40 42.92 -7.22
C MET A 1 6.51 42.16 -8.17
N ALA A 2 5.63 41.28 -7.66
CA ALA A 2 4.63 40.50 -8.38
C ALA A 2 5.10 39.27 -9.21
N ALA A 3 5.13 38.11 -8.53
CA ALA A 3 4.77 36.81 -9.11
C ALA A 3 4.55 35.79 -7.98
N ARG A 4 3.56 36.03 -7.12
CA ARG A 4 3.00 35.07 -6.17
C ARG A 4 1.49 35.16 -6.33
N SER A 5 0.89 34.33 -7.17
CA SER A 5 -0.55 34.01 -7.13
C SER A 5 -0.92 33.13 -8.31
N ALA A 6 -0.68 31.83 -8.23
CA ALA A 6 -1.29 30.86 -9.12
C ALA A 6 -1.31 29.43 -8.52
N LEU A 7 -1.42 29.30 -7.18
CA LEU A 7 -1.41 27.99 -6.52
C LEU A 7 -2.59 27.75 -5.57
N ASP A 8 -3.61 28.63 -5.62
CA ASP A 8 -4.85 28.44 -4.84
C ASP A 8 -6.08 28.48 -5.76
N ALA A 9 -6.18 27.51 -6.64
CA ALA A 9 -7.46 27.21 -7.25
C ALA A 9 -8.03 25.96 -6.54
N PRO A 10 -9.21 26.06 -5.90
CA PRO A 10 -9.87 24.86 -5.37
C PRO A 10 -10.18 23.93 -6.55
N GLN A 11 -9.58 22.74 -6.54
CA GLN A 11 -9.95 21.69 -7.47
C GLN A 11 -11.43 21.38 -7.22
N LYS A 12 -12.27 21.75 -8.18
CA LYS A 12 -13.66 21.33 -8.22
C LYS A 12 -13.69 19.81 -8.19
N GLU A 13 -14.13 19.24 -7.08
CA GLU A 13 -14.61 17.87 -7.01
C GLU A 13 -15.65 17.71 -8.10
N GLN A 14 -15.34 16.97 -9.16
CA GLN A 14 -16.31 16.57 -10.16
C GLN A 14 -17.30 15.65 -9.47
N GLY A 15 -18.45 16.21 -9.13
CA GLY A 15 -19.56 15.54 -8.50
C GLY A 15 -20.09 14.39 -9.36
N THR A 16 -19.65 13.20 -9.04
CA THR A 16 -20.47 12.00 -9.21
C THR A 16 -21.01 11.71 -7.82
N ASP A 17 -22.33 11.73 -7.67
CA ASP A 17 -23.07 11.41 -6.45
C ASP A 17 -22.87 9.91 -6.11
N ARG A 18 -21.63 9.56 -5.72
CA ARG A 18 -21.24 8.21 -5.32
C ARG A 18 -21.59 8.06 -3.85
N MET A 19 -22.42 7.06 -3.54
CA MET A 19 -22.76 6.74 -2.17
C MET A 19 -21.49 6.33 -1.40
N ILE A 20 -21.11 7.15 -0.42
CA ILE A 20 -19.96 6.88 0.45
C ILE A 20 -20.44 6.02 1.61
N LEU A 21 -19.77 4.90 1.82
CA LEU A 21 -20.05 3.90 2.84
C LEU A 21 -18.99 3.97 3.94
N SER A 22 -19.42 4.01 5.19
CA SER A 22 -18.50 4.03 6.34
C SER A 22 -18.24 2.64 6.92
N ASP A 23 -19.01 1.62 6.48
CA ASP A 23 -18.80 0.23 6.88
C ASP A 23 -19.23 -0.76 5.79
N THR A 24 -19.01 -2.05 6.04
CA THR A 24 -19.37 -3.14 5.12
C THR A 24 -20.66 -3.87 5.55
N ILE A 25 -21.35 -3.40 6.60
CA ILE A 25 -22.54 -4.04 7.15
C ILE A 25 -23.68 -3.92 6.14
N GLY A 26 -24.36 -5.02 5.86
CA GLY A 26 -25.45 -5.06 4.89
C GLY A 26 -25.02 -5.01 3.42
N GLN A 27 -23.72 -4.88 3.12
CA GLN A 27 -23.21 -4.88 1.77
C GLN A 27 -23.02 -6.31 1.26
N THR A 28 -23.58 -6.61 0.10
CA THR A 28 -23.44 -7.91 -0.58
C THR A 28 -22.50 -7.80 -1.78
N GLY A 29 -21.94 -8.92 -2.23
CA GLY A 29 -21.06 -8.95 -3.41
C GLY A 29 -19.74 -8.20 -3.21
N LEU A 30 -19.27 -8.05 -1.97
CA LEU A 30 -17.96 -7.48 -1.70
C LEU A 30 -16.83 -8.42 -2.16
N PRO A 31 -15.70 -7.85 -2.62
CA PRO A 31 -14.53 -8.64 -2.97
C PRO A 31 -14.06 -9.53 -1.82
N ARG A 32 -13.46 -10.67 -2.17
CA ARG A 32 -12.86 -11.57 -1.19
C ARG A 32 -11.84 -10.82 -0.34
N TYR A 33 -11.90 -10.98 0.98
CA TYR A 33 -11.07 -10.32 1.98
C TYR A 33 -11.26 -8.80 2.14
N PHE A 34 -12.05 -8.13 1.30
CA PHE A 34 -12.27 -6.69 1.40
C PHE A 34 -12.73 -6.26 2.80
N THR A 35 -13.73 -6.92 3.36
CA THR A 35 -14.25 -6.59 4.71
C THR A 35 -13.16 -6.64 5.79
N ARG A 36 -12.20 -7.58 5.67
CA ARG A 36 -11.07 -7.67 6.61
C ARG A 36 -10.09 -6.53 6.42
N CYS A 37 -9.72 -6.25 5.17
CA CYS A 37 -8.80 -5.16 4.83
C CYS A 37 -9.39 -3.80 5.22
N PHE A 38 -10.66 -3.58 4.92
CA PHE A 38 -11.37 -2.35 5.30
C PHE A 38 -11.52 -2.23 6.82
N GLY A 39 -11.77 -3.34 7.53
CA GLY A 39 -11.79 -3.36 9.00
C GLY A 39 -10.48 -2.87 9.63
N VAL A 40 -9.33 -3.14 8.99
CA VAL A 40 -8.03 -2.60 9.41
C VAL A 40 -7.92 -1.11 9.05
N ALA A 41 -8.31 -0.74 7.84
CA ALA A 41 -8.28 0.66 7.41
C ALA A 41 -9.15 1.58 8.30
N ARG A 42 -10.24 1.06 8.87
CA ARG A 42 -11.08 1.81 9.81
C ARG A 42 -10.41 2.15 11.15
N ASN A 43 -9.27 1.57 11.45
CA ASN A 43 -8.52 1.88 12.68
C ASN A 43 -7.57 3.10 12.47
N ILE A 44 -7.73 3.86 11.39
CA ILE A 44 -7.02 5.12 11.18
C ILE A 44 -7.33 6.07 12.33
N ASP A 45 -6.32 6.63 12.96
CA ASP A 45 -6.47 7.60 14.04
C ASP A 45 -6.51 9.05 13.51
N ALA A 46 -5.73 9.34 12.46
CA ALA A 46 -5.66 10.66 11.84
C ALA A 46 -5.81 10.57 10.31
N GLY A 47 -6.55 11.52 9.74
CA GLY A 47 -6.74 11.61 8.29
C GLY A 47 -7.90 10.78 7.77
N ARG A 48 -7.89 10.51 6.45
CA ARG A 48 -8.98 9.85 5.74
C ARG A 48 -8.47 9.03 4.57
N LEU A 49 -9.04 7.83 4.41
CA LEU A 49 -8.83 6.97 3.25
C LEU A 49 -10.15 6.67 2.56
N ASP A 50 -10.27 7.02 1.29
CA ASP A 50 -11.38 6.65 0.42
C ASP A 50 -10.95 5.50 -0.50
N ILE A 51 -11.57 4.32 -0.35
CA ILE A 51 -11.31 3.15 -1.19
C ILE A 51 -12.44 3.04 -2.22
N ARG A 52 -12.10 3.18 -3.49
CA ARG A 52 -13.04 3.10 -4.61
C ARG A 52 -12.93 1.73 -5.26
N LEU A 53 -14.03 0.98 -5.24
CA LEU A 53 -14.09 -0.35 -5.86
C LEU A 53 -14.46 -0.25 -7.35
N PRO A 54 -14.11 -1.28 -8.17
CA PRO A 54 -14.45 -1.31 -9.59
C PRO A 54 -15.94 -1.25 -9.88
N ASP A 55 -16.80 -1.67 -8.92
CA ASP A 55 -18.25 -1.60 -9.02
C ASP A 55 -18.85 -0.22 -8.73
N GLY A 56 -18.00 0.78 -8.47
CA GLY A 56 -18.38 2.16 -8.22
C GLY A 56 -18.66 2.51 -6.77
N ARG A 57 -18.68 1.53 -5.86
CA ARG A 57 -18.83 1.81 -4.42
C ARG A 57 -17.57 2.48 -3.86
N VAL A 58 -17.78 3.42 -2.94
CA VAL A 58 -16.71 4.11 -2.24
C VAL A 58 -16.83 3.82 -0.74
N PHE A 59 -15.76 3.30 -0.15
CA PHE A 59 -15.68 3.05 1.28
C PHE A 59 -14.72 4.05 1.93
N ARG A 60 -15.22 4.75 2.94
CA ARG A 60 -14.45 5.77 3.67
C ARG A 60 -14.06 5.27 5.04
N ALA A 61 -12.78 5.28 5.32
CA ALA A 61 -12.21 5.19 6.65
C ALA A 61 -11.74 6.59 7.06
N GLU A 62 -12.17 7.06 8.22
CA GLU A 62 -11.85 8.41 8.70
C GLU A 62 -11.46 8.35 10.16
N GLY A 63 -10.32 8.98 10.48
CA GLY A 63 -9.81 9.08 11.83
C GLY A 63 -10.51 10.15 12.65
N THR A 64 -10.24 10.15 13.94
CA THR A 64 -10.80 11.15 14.88
C THR A 64 -10.04 12.46 14.87
N ARG A 65 -8.82 12.48 14.32
CA ARG A 65 -7.95 13.65 14.22
C ARG A 65 -7.76 14.09 12.76
N PRO A 66 -7.58 15.39 12.49
CA PRO A 66 -7.16 15.86 11.18
C PRO A 66 -5.83 15.20 10.75
N GLY A 67 -5.69 14.92 9.46
CA GLY A 67 -4.49 14.30 8.91
C GLY A 67 -4.56 14.22 7.38
N PRO A 68 -3.63 13.48 6.74
CA PRO A 68 -3.61 13.31 5.30
C PRO A 68 -4.91 12.71 4.75
N VAL A 69 -5.24 13.09 3.52
CA VAL A 69 -6.42 12.56 2.81
C VAL A 69 -5.95 11.81 1.58
N ALA A 70 -6.22 10.53 1.54
CA ALA A 70 -5.80 9.66 0.45
C ALA A 70 -6.99 8.97 -0.23
N VAL A 71 -6.81 8.64 -1.49
CA VAL A 71 -7.76 7.89 -2.30
C VAL A 71 -7.04 6.67 -2.85
N LEU A 72 -7.71 5.52 -2.79
CA LEU A 72 -7.23 4.26 -3.35
C LEU A 72 -8.23 3.79 -4.41
N ASP A 73 -7.84 3.84 -5.67
CA ASP A 73 -8.64 3.35 -6.80
C ASP A 73 -8.28 1.89 -7.08
N ILE A 74 -9.22 0.97 -6.84
CA ILE A 74 -9.04 -0.47 -7.07
C ILE A 74 -9.46 -0.81 -8.49
N HIS A 75 -8.55 -1.40 -9.25
CA HIS A 75 -8.78 -1.86 -10.62
C HIS A 75 -9.00 -3.38 -10.67
N ASP A 76 -8.21 -4.14 -9.88
CA ASP A 76 -8.41 -5.58 -9.67
C ASP A 76 -8.61 -5.89 -8.18
N THR A 77 -9.69 -6.60 -7.88
CA THR A 77 -10.03 -6.97 -6.50
C THR A 77 -9.13 -8.04 -5.89
N GLU A 78 -8.29 -8.69 -6.69
CA GLU A 78 -7.29 -9.66 -6.21
C GLU A 78 -6.24 -8.98 -5.30
N VAL A 79 -6.08 -7.64 -5.37
CA VAL A 79 -5.23 -6.87 -4.47
C VAL A 79 -5.50 -7.18 -2.99
N PHE A 80 -6.76 -7.39 -2.59
CA PHE A 80 -7.09 -7.71 -1.20
C PHE A 80 -6.61 -9.11 -0.80
N ALA A 81 -6.64 -10.06 -1.72
CA ALA A 81 -6.11 -11.40 -1.48
C ALA A 81 -4.58 -11.41 -1.45
N ARG A 82 -3.92 -10.63 -2.32
CA ARG A 82 -2.46 -10.42 -2.30
C ARG A 82 -2.03 -9.78 -0.98
N LEU A 83 -2.74 -8.72 -0.54
CA LEU A 83 -2.46 -8.07 0.75
C LEU A 83 -2.56 -9.05 1.94
N VAL A 84 -3.55 -9.94 1.94
CA VAL A 84 -3.73 -10.92 3.02
C VAL A 84 -2.70 -12.06 2.96
N ARG A 85 -2.31 -12.52 1.76
CA ARG A 85 -1.36 -13.64 1.60
C ARG A 85 0.10 -13.22 1.74
N GLU A 86 0.45 -12.07 1.20
CA GLU A 86 1.83 -11.63 0.95
C GLU A 86 2.19 -10.37 1.73
N GLY A 87 1.18 -9.81 2.45
CA GLY A 87 1.35 -8.60 3.24
C GLY A 87 1.59 -7.37 2.38
N TYR A 88 2.30 -6.39 2.96
CA TYR A 88 2.55 -5.13 2.25
C TYR A 88 3.37 -5.30 0.96
N LEU A 89 4.22 -6.32 0.88
CA LEU A 89 5.00 -6.59 -0.33
C LEU A 89 4.07 -6.92 -1.51
N GLY A 90 3.10 -7.84 -1.31
CA GLY A 90 2.10 -8.15 -2.32
C GLY A 90 1.22 -6.95 -2.69
N PHE A 91 0.99 -6.03 -1.74
CA PHE A 91 0.28 -4.79 -2.01
C PHE A 91 1.10 -3.81 -2.88
N CYS A 92 2.41 -3.70 -2.63
CA CYS A 92 3.31 -2.90 -3.47
C CYS A 92 3.48 -3.49 -4.87
N GLU A 93 3.63 -4.82 -4.99
CA GLU A 93 3.67 -5.50 -6.28
C GLU A 93 2.37 -5.30 -7.07
N ALA A 94 1.21 -5.36 -6.41
CA ALA A 94 -0.08 -5.07 -7.01
C ALA A 94 -0.16 -3.63 -7.58
N TYR A 95 0.49 -2.65 -6.94
CA TYR A 95 0.62 -1.30 -7.50
C TYR A 95 1.42 -1.28 -8.80
N LEU A 96 2.57 -1.97 -8.82
CA LEU A 96 3.42 -2.06 -10.01
C LEU A 96 2.72 -2.80 -11.16
N ASP A 97 1.88 -3.79 -10.84
CA ASP A 97 1.06 -4.54 -11.81
C ASP A 97 -0.17 -3.73 -12.29
N GLY A 98 -0.50 -2.62 -11.62
CA GLY A 98 -1.65 -1.78 -11.97
C GLY A 98 -2.98 -2.25 -11.38
N ASP A 99 -2.99 -3.15 -10.41
CA ASP A 99 -4.19 -3.65 -9.75
C ASP A 99 -4.88 -2.55 -8.93
N TRP A 100 -4.13 -1.54 -8.50
CA TRP A 100 -4.62 -0.34 -7.85
C TRP A 100 -3.79 0.89 -8.18
N SER A 101 -4.37 2.07 -7.99
CA SER A 101 -3.69 3.36 -8.15
C SER A 101 -4.17 4.37 -7.12
N THR A 102 -3.48 5.50 -7.05
CA THR A 102 -3.84 6.65 -6.24
C THR A 102 -3.51 7.93 -6.99
N PRO A 103 -4.33 8.98 -6.91
CA PRO A 103 -4.03 10.26 -7.54
C PRO A 103 -2.87 10.99 -6.86
N ASP A 104 -2.59 10.69 -5.59
CA ASP A 104 -1.52 11.29 -4.79
C ASP A 104 -0.86 10.21 -3.92
N LEU A 105 0.25 9.68 -4.44
CA LEU A 105 1.01 8.64 -3.74
C LEU A 105 1.67 9.18 -2.46
N GLN A 106 2.07 10.45 -2.47
CA GLN A 106 2.67 11.06 -1.28
C GLN A 106 1.66 11.15 -0.14
N ALA A 107 0.46 11.68 -0.41
CA ALA A 107 -0.60 11.76 0.60
C ALA A 107 -1.00 10.36 1.13
N PHE A 108 -0.99 9.34 0.26
CA PHE A 108 -1.24 7.96 0.68
C PHE A 108 -0.13 7.43 1.60
N MET A 109 1.14 7.69 1.26
CA MET A 109 2.28 7.28 2.09
C MET A 109 2.31 8.03 3.42
N ASP A 110 2.00 9.33 3.42
CA ASP A 110 1.92 10.14 4.63
C ASP A 110 0.82 9.61 5.55
N LEU A 111 -0.35 9.25 5.00
CA LEU A 111 -1.43 8.64 5.78
C LEU A 111 -0.99 7.34 6.45
N LEU A 112 -0.27 6.47 5.74
CA LEU A 112 0.24 5.22 6.30
C LEU A 112 1.30 5.46 7.39
N ASN A 113 2.13 6.50 7.26
CA ASN A 113 3.17 6.81 8.23
C ASN A 113 2.61 7.47 9.50
N ASP A 114 1.63 8.37 9.37
CA ASP A 114 1.05 9.10 10.50
C ASP A 114 0.24 8.18 11.43
N ASP A 115 -0.27 7.06 10.89
CA ASP A 115 -1.08 6.08 11.64
C ASP A 115 -0.41 4.71 11.74
N ASN A 116 0.88 4.70 11.93
CA ASN A 116 1.71 3.49 11.89
C ASN A 116 1.28 2.42 12.91
N ASP A 117 0.82 2.82 14.09
CA ASP A 117 0.45 1.90 15.16
C ASP A 117 -0.93 1.25 14.95
N GLY A 118 -1.92 1.97 14.43
CA GLY A 118 -3.28 1.48 14.20
C GLY A 118 -3.37 0.47 13.06
N ILE A 119 -2.74 0.76 11.94
CA ILE A 119 -2.73 -0.12 10.76
C ILE A 119 -1.85 -1.35 11.01
N TYR A 120 -0.66 -1.19 11.58
CA TYR A 120 0.26 -2.30 11.81
C TYR A 120 -0.16 -3.23 12.95
N ASN A 121 -0.77 -2.71 14.02
CA ASN A 121 -1.21 -3.51 15.16
C ASN A 121 -2.62 -4.11 14.99
N GLY A 122 -3.39 -3.63 14.03
CA GLY A 122 -4.80 -4.02 13.79
C GLY A 122 -4.99 -5.29 12.95
N TYR A 123 -3.93 -5.91 12.41
CA TYR A 123 -4.08 -7.07 11.53
C TYR A 123 -4.45 -8.33 12.32
N PRO A 124 -5.72 -8.81 12.27
CA PRO A 124 -6.10 -10.07 12.91
C PRO A 124 -5.59 -11.26 12.08
N GLY A 125 -4.35 -11.50 12.11
CA GLY A 125 -3.64 -12.53 11.34
C GLY A 125 -2.14 -12.32 11.42
N GLN A 126 -1.71 -11.18 11.93
CA GLN A 126 -0.30 -10.84 12.08
C GLN A 126 0.47 -11.91 12.88
N ARG A 127 -0.15 -12.49 13.92
CA ARG A 127 0.46 -13.61 14.68
C ARG A 127 0.57 -14.89 13.84
N VAL A 128 -0.44 -15.19 13.03
CA VAL A 128 -0.44 -16.37 12.15
C VAL A 128 0.54 -16.14 10.98
N ALA A 129 0.54 -14.93 10.38
CA ALA A 129 1.51 -14.55 9.36
C ALA A 129 2.94 -14.57 9.91
N GLN A 130 3.19 -14.05 11.11
CA GLN A 130 4.49 -14.11 11.77
C GLN A 130 4.92 -15.54 12.10
N ILE A 131 4.00 -16.43 12.51
CA ILE A 131 4.28 -17.85 12.74
C ILE A 131 4.60 -18.53 11.40
N TYR A 132 3.81 -18.27 10.37
CA TYR A 132 4.05 -18.79 9.01
C TYR A 132 5.38 -18.30 8.45
N GLU A 133 5.69 -17.01 8.58
CA GLU A 133 6.98 -16.43 8.20
C GLU A 133 8.13 -17.05 9.02
N ARG A 134 7.99 -17.25 10.33
CA ARG A 134 9.00 -17.95 11.15
C ARG A 134 9.20 -19.40 10.70
N ILE A 135 8.14 -20.12 10.39
CA ILE A 135 8.20 -21.50 9.88
C ILE A 135 8.86 -21.49 8.50
N ARG A 136 8.46 -20.59 7.61
CA ARG A 136 9.04 -20.43 6.27
C ARG A 136 10.53 -20.02 6.34
N PHE A 137 10.89 -19.11 7.25
CA PHE A 137 12.29 -18.75 7.53
C PHE A 137 13.09 -19.91 8.11
N TRP A 138 12.48 -20.73 8.96
CA TRP A 138 13.13 -21.92 9.51
C TRP A 138 13.40 -22.98 8.44
N PHE A 139 12.49 -23.16 7.48
CA PHE A 139 12.71 -24.02 6.31
C PHE A 139 13.62 -23.39 5.23
N LYS A 140 13.67 -22.07 5.13
CA LYS A 140 14.64 -21.33 4.30
C LYS A 140 15.93 -21.04 5.05
N ARG A 141 16.43 -22.03 5.80
CA ARG A 141 17.78 -21.91 6.40
C ARG A 141 18.76 -21.48 5.32
N ASN A 142 19.42 -20.32 5.53
CA ASN A 142 20.48 -19.81 4.69
C ASN A 142 21.59 -20.87 4.59
N SER A 143 21.44 -21.82 3.65
CA SER A 143 22.60 -22.64 3.25
C SER A 143 23.60 -21.69 2.60
N LYS A 144 24.90 -21.95 2.76
CA LYS A 144 25.96 -21.18 2.10
C LYS A 144 25.72 -21.04 0.57
N THR A 145 25.05 -22.02 -0.03
CA THR A 145 24.68 -22.05 -1.44
C THR A 145 23.55 -21.04 -1.75
N GLN A 146 22.55 -20.90 -0.86
CA GLN A 146 21.45 -19.95 -1.04
C GLN A 146 21.94 -18.52 -0.79
N ALA A 147 22.80 -18.30 0.19
CA ALA A 147 23.44 -17.01 0.43
C ALA A 147 24.27 -16.55 -0.78
N ARG A 148 25.05 -17.46 -1.39
CA ARG A 148 25.77 -17.18 -2.64
C ARG A 148 24.87 -16.82 -3.79
N ARG A 149 23.75 -17.53 -3.98
CA ARG A 149 22.75 -17.20 -5.01
C ARG A 149 22.10 -15.84 -4.78
N ASN A 150 21.73 -15.51 -3.54
CA ASN A 150 21.14 -14.23 -3.21
C ASN A 150 22.12 -13.08 -3.42
N ILE A 151 23.40 -13.27 -3.03
CA ILE A 151 24.47 -12.29 -3.28
C ILE A 151 24.71 -12.15 -4.78
N SER A 152 24.84 -13.26 -5.53
CA SER A 152 24.96 -13.24 -6.98
C SER A 152 23.83 -12.46 -7.64
N TYR A 153 22.59 -12.71 -7.24
CA TYR A 153 21.42 -12.00 -7.79
C TYR A 153 21.45 -10.48 -7.50
N HIS A 154 21.94 -10.06 -6.33
CA HIS A 154 22.08 -8.63 -6.01
C HIS A 154 23.22 -7.95 -6.79
N TYR A 155 24.28 -8.69 -7.13
CA TYR A 155 25.43 -8.17 -7.87
C TYR A 155 25.40 -8.49 -9.37
N ASP A 156 24.40 -9.22 -9.85
CA ASP A 156 24.26 -9.65 -11.25
C ASP A 156 23.68 -8.54 -12.17
N LEU A 157 23.53 -7.32 -11.63
CA LEU A 157 23.19 -6.13 -12.43
C LEU A 157 24.30 -5.73 -13.42
N GLY A 158 25.45 -6.40 -13.34
CA GLY A 158 26.59 -6.21 -14.23
C GLY A 158 27.32 -4.88 -14.03
N ASN A 159 28.60 -4.87 -14.37
CA ASN A 159 29.44 -3.67 -14.28
C ASN A 159 28.89 -2.53 -15.16
N ASP A 160 28.24 -2.86 -16.26
CA ASP A 160 27.65 -1.87 -17.16
C ASP A 160 26.55 -1.04 -16.51
N PHE A 161 25.74 -1.65 -15.64
CA PHE A 161 24.73 -0.94 -14.86
C PHE A 161 25.37 -0.01 -13.82
N TYR A 162 26.38 -0.49 -13.10
CA TYR A 162 27.06 0.31 -12.07
C TYR A 162 27.89 1.44 -12.67
N SER A 163 28.45 1.27 -13.87
CA SER A 163 29.23 2.31 -14.56
C SER A 163 28.41 3.52 -14.98
N LEU A 164 27.04 3.45 -14.93
CA LEU A 164 26.17 4.58 -15.25
C LEU A 164 26.16 5.67 -14.16
N TRP A 165 26.60 5.34 -12.92
CA TRP A 165 26.46 6.23 -11.75
C TRP A 165 27.56 6.07 -10.69
N LEU A 166 28.43 5.07 -10.81
CA LEU A 166 29.65 4.97 -10.01
C LEU A 166 30.83 5.51 -10.80
N ASP A 167 31.84 5.95 -10.07
CA ASP A 167 33.14 6.32 -10.66
C ASP A 167 33.93 5.10 -11.16
N GLU A 168 35.09 5.34 -11.77
CA GLU A 168 35.96 4.28 -12.32
C GLU A 168 36.40 3.27 -11.27
N THR A 169 36.36 3.63 -9.98
CA THR A 169 36.76 2.73 -8.88
C THR A 169 35.66 1.78 -8.45
N MET A 170 34.43 1.99 -8.91
CA MET A 170 33.23 1.22 -8.53
C MET A 170 33.00 1.18 -7.01
N THR A 171 33.43 2.22 -6.28
CA THR A 171 33.33 2.31 -4.82
C THR A 171 32.07 3.09 -4.42
N TYR A 172 31.28 2.55 -3.49
CA TYR A 172 30.09 3.21 -2.92
C TYR A 172 30.05 3.03 -1.41
#